data_d41ed16dd95cff7ec6f794e39c5ceace
#
_entry.id   d41ed16dd95cff7ec6f794e39c5ceace
#
_cell.length_a   1.000
_cell.length_b   1.000
_cell.length_c   1.000
_cell.angle_alpha   90.00
_cell.angle_beta   90.00
_cell.angle_gamma   90.00
#
_symmetry.space_group_name_H-M   'P 1'
#
loop_
_entity.id
_entity.type
_entity.pdbx_description
1 polymer ?
#
loop_
_entity_poly.entity_id
_entity_poly.type
_entity_poly.pdbx_seq_one_letter_code
_entity_poly.pdbx_strand_id
1 'polypeptide(L)'
;IASCLVGSEMCIRDRMHVGRHQLPGGRMAEPASYKLTESIARHGITYGRMKTGTPVRIDARSVHFDLMETQDGECDFHKFSFMNTSVRHLKQLQCWTCYTNEEVHQILRDGLPDSPLFNGQIQSIGPRYCPSIETKIVTFPDKTQHQLFLEPEGETTQELYLNGFSSSLPMDIQIAALKKVPAFKDLVIYRPGYAIEYDYFDPTQLKHTLESKIIGNLFFAGQVNGTTGYEEAGGQGLVAGINAHINCHGGEPFTLARDEAYIGVLIDDLVTKGVDEPYRMFTSRAEYRILLRMDDADMRLTERAYKLGLATEERYQLMKSKKEAVDQIVSFAHNYSMKPALINDALEKIGTTPLRQGCKLIEILNRPQVTIGNIAEYVPAFQRELDKATSANQDRKEEILEAAEILIKYQGYIDRERMIAEKLARLESIKIKGKFDYASIQSLSTEARQKLIKIDPETIAQASRIPGVSPSDINVLLVLSGR
;
A
#
# COMPACT_ATOMS: atom_id res chain seq x y z
N ILE A 1 31.28 -0.92 7.60
CA ILE A 1 30.23 0.10 7.36
C ILE A 1 29.31 -0.52 6.31
N ALA A 2 28.14 -1.00 6.74
CA ALA A 2 27.10 -1.40 5.80
C ALA A 2 26.62 -0.13 5.11
N SER A 3 27.01 0.06 3.85
CA SER A 3 26.42 1.09 3.02
C SER A 3 25.08 0.58 2.53
N CYS A 4 24.02 0.86 3.30
CA CYS A 4 22.66 0.74 2.80
C CYS A 4 22.40 1.92 1.86
N LEU A 5 22.21 1.63 0.59
CA LEU A 5 21.58 2.57 -0.32
C LEU A 5 20.06 2.48 -0.08
N VAL A 6 19.57 3.25 0.88
CA VAL A 6 18.15 3.51 1.04
C VAL A 6 17.85 4.77 0.25
N GLY A 7 17.62 4.61 -1.04
CA GLY A 7 17.21 5.70 -1.90
C GLY A 7 15.80 5.43 -2.41
N SER A 8 14.81 6.10 -1.87
CA SER A 8 13.43 5.96 -2.34
C SER A 8 13.23 6.48 -3.76
N GLU A 9 14.02 7.46 -4.18
CA GLU A 9 13.96 8.13 -5.48
C GLU A 9 15.37 8.53 -5.95
N MET A 10 16.21 7.53 -6.19
CA MET A 10 17.51 7.79 -6.80
C MET A 10 17.33 8.04 -8.29
N CYS A 11 17.85 9.17 -8.78
CA CYS A 11 17.90 9.47 -10.20
C CYS A 11 18.94 8.59 -10.91
N ILE A 12 18.65 7.29 -11.06
CA ILE A 12 19.59 6.32 -11.68
C ILE A 12 19.36 6.32 -13.19
N ARG A 13 20.24 6.99 -13.91
CA ARG A 13 20.16 7.26 -15.36
C ARG A 13 18.83 7.89 -15.76
N ASP A 14 18.23 8.64 -14.87
CA ASP A 14 16.95 9.27 -15.11
C ASP A 14 17.01 10.27 -16.25
N ARG A 15 15.95 10.31 -17.03
CA ARG A 15 15.73 11.29 -18.11
C ARG A 15 14.34 11.86 -18.00
N MET A 16 14.27 13.19 -18.02
CA MET A 16 13.01 13.92 -18.15
C MET A 16 12.69 14.15 -19.61
N HIS A 17 11.42 13.95 -19.98
CA HIS A 17 10.92 14.12 -21.33
C HIS A 17 9.79 15.14 -21.36
N VAL A 18 9.94 16.21 -22.15
CA VAL A 18 8.93 17.24 -22.42
C VAL A 18 8.85 17.39 -23.94
N GLY A 19 7.79 16.88 -24.55
CA GLY A 19 7.73 16.74 -25.99
C GLY A 19 8.94 15.99 -26.52
N ARG A 20 9.57 16.50 -27.56
CA ARG A 20 10.78 15.90 -28.17
C ARG A 20 12.07 16.15 -27.38
N HIS A 21 12.01 17.00 -26.35
CA HIS A 21 13.21 17.33 -25.55
C HIS A 21 13.47 16.29 -24.48
N GLN A 22 14.74 15.92 -24.35
CA GLN A 22 15.25 15.03 -23.31
C GLN A 22 16.25 15.79 -22.44
N LEU A 23 16.00 15.78 -21.14
CA LEU A 23 16.85 16.43 -20.15
C LEU A 23 17.41 15.39 -19.18
N PRO A 24 18.67 15.48 -18.77
CA PRO A 24 19.25 14.61 -17.76
C PRO A 24 18.65 14.90 -16.39
N GLY A 25 18.38 13.84 -15.61
CA GLY A 25 17.83 13.92 -14.27
C GLY A 25 16.38 13.45 -14.15
N GLY A 26 15.95 13.13 -12.95
CA GLY A 26 14.57 12.71 -12.64
C GLY A 26 13.73 13.84 -12.04
N ARG A 27 14.38 14.82 -11.43
CA ARG A 27 13.80 16.07 -10.95
C ARG A 27 14.51 17.26 -11.57
N MET A 28 13.78 18.35 -11.72
CA MET A 28 14.41 19.61 -12.15
C MET A 28 15.52 20.02 -11.17
N ALA A 29 16.68 20.37 -11.73
CA ALA A 29 17.90 20.75 -11.00
C ALA A 29 18.63 19.62 -10.26
N GLU A 30 18.20 18.37 -10.35
CA GLU A 30 18.90 17.22 -9.78
C GLU A 30 19.61 16.40 -10.87
N PRO A 31 20.93 16.17 -10.76
CA PRO A 31 21.68 15.39 -11.75
C PRO A 31 21.36 13.89 -11.64
N ALA A 32 21.40 13.19 -12.77
CA ALA A 32 21.27 11.73 -12.79
C ALA A 32 22.60 11.03 -12.46
N SER A 33 22.50 9.85 -11.82
CA SER A 33 23.64 8.99 -11.51
C SER A 33 23.89 8.00 -12.67
N TYR A 34 24.72 8.37 -13.64
CA TYR A 34 24.90 7.59 -14.87
C TYR A 34 25.67 6.28 -14.72
N LYS A 35 26.65 6.22 -13.81
CA LYS A 35 27.56 5.07 -13.70
C LYS A 35 27.12 4.00 -12.71
N LEU A 36 26.08 4.24 -11.91
CA LEU A 36 25.68 3.33 -10.84
C LEU A 36 25.15 2.01 -11.40
N THR A 37 24.23 2.07 -12.37
CA THR A 37 23.67 0.87 -13.02
C THR A 37 24.76 0.03 -13.64
N GLU A 38 25.68 0.64 -14.41
CA GLU A 38 26.79 -0.06 -15.04
C GLU A 38 27.70 -0.74 -14.02
N SER A 39 27.98 -0.04 -12.91
CA SER A 39 28.81 -0.58 -11.83
C SER A 39 28.15 -1.81 -11.19
N ILE A 40 26.87 -1.74 -10.87
CA ILE A 40 26.11 -2.84 -10.26
C ILE A 40 25.96 -4.00 -11.26
N ALA A 41 25.65 -3.72 -12.53
CA ALA A 41 25.47 -4.72 -13.57
C ALA A 41 26.75 -5.54 -13.88
N ARG A 42 27.95 -4.97 -13.71
CA ARG A 42 29.22 -5.71 -13.85
C ARG A 42 29.33 -6.87 -12.87
N HIS A 43 28.59 -6.83 -11.77
CA HIS A 43 28.55 -7.93 -10.80
C HIS A 43 27.44 -8.96 -11.09
N GLY A 44 26.76 -8.86 -12.26
CA GLY A 44 25.75 -9.82 -12.69
C GLY A 44 24.32 -9.49 -12.29
N ILE A 45 24.06 -8.30 -11.71
CA ILE A 45 22.70 -7.85 -11.39
C ILE A 45 22.03 -7.35 -12.67
N THR A 46 20.86 -7.89 -12.98
CA THR A 46 20.04 -7.48 -14.13
C THR A 46 19.19 -6.26 -13.80
N TYR A 47 18.95 -5.44 -14.80
CA TYR A 47 18.17 -4.21 -14.68
C TYR A 47 17.27 -4.01 -15.90
N GLY A 48 16.28 -3.15 -15.74
CA GLY A 48 15.38 -2.69 -16.80
C GLY A 48 15.12 -1.19 -16.68
N ARG A 49 14.22 -0.68 -17.53
CA ARG A 49 13.74 0.69 -17.46
C ARG A 49 12.24 0.74 -17.27
N MET A 50 11.80 1.66 -16.42
CA MET A 50 10.40 2.01 -16.21
C MET A 50 10.19 3.51 -16.43
N LYS A 51 8.94 3.91 -16.54
CA LYS A 51 8.58 5.32 -16.67
C LYS A 51 7.56 5.70 -15.60
N THR A 52 7.64 6.94 -15.16
CA THR A 52 6.58 7.62 -14.40
C THR A 52 6.36 9.00 -15.01
N GLY A 53 5.58 9.86 -14.36
CA GLY A 53 5.35 11.22 -14.82
C GLY A 53 4.92 12.12 -13.69
N THR A 54 5.04 13.41 -13.89
CA THR A 54 4.58 14.44 -12.98
C THR A 54 3.72 15.46 -13.74
N PRO A 55 2.67 16.03 -13.11
CA PRO A 55 1.86 17.06 -13.73
C PRO A 55 2.51 18.44 -13.63
N VAL A 56 1.86 19.41 -14.26
CA VAL A 56 2.24 20.82 -14.19
C VAL A 56 2.14 21.34 -12.75
N ARG A 57 2.95 22.34 -12.46
CA ARG A 57 2.85 23.18 -11.25
C ARG A 57 2.25 24.53 -11.62
N ILE A 58 1.14 24.88 -10.98
CA ILE A 58 0.31 26.05 -11.30
C ILE A 58 0.51 27.13 -10.25
N ASP A 59 0.57 28.40 -10.67
CA ASP A 59 0.53 29.53 -9.77
C ASP A 59 -0.89 29.77 -9.26
N ALA A 60 -1.10 29.64 -7.96
CA ALA A 60 -2.40 29.82 -7.30
C ALA A 60 -3.07 31.16 -7.63
N ARG A 61 -2.28 32.21 -7.86
CA ARG A 61 -2.77 33.57 -8.19
C ARG A 61 -3.43 33.66 -9.56
N SER A 62 -3.19 32.68 -10.42
CA SER A 62 -3.76 32.57 -11.77
C SER A 62 -4.98 31.68 -11.89
N VAL A 63 -5.48 31.15 -10.75
CA VAL A 63 -6.58 30.19 -10.68
C VAL A 63 -7.87 30.87 -10.26
N HIS A 64 -8.95 30.56 -10.96
CA HIS A 64 -10.31 30.99 -10.61
C HIS A 64 -10.98 29.92 -9.74
N PHE A 65 -10.72 29.96 -8.42
CA PHE A 65 -11.21 28.98 -7.44
C PHE A 65 -12.73 28.96 -7.32
N ASP A 66 -13.41 30.09 -7.63
CA ASP A 66 -14.86 30.22 -7.68
C ASP A 66 -15.54 29.33 -8.72
N LEU A 67 -14.77 28.83 -9.69
CA LEU A 67 -15.21 27.90 -10.75
C LEU A 67 -14.87 26.44 -10.43
N MET A 68 -14.45 26.12 -9.21
CA MET A 68 -14.03 24.79 -8.80
C MET A 68 -14.83 24.32 -7.59
N GLU A 69 -14.95 23.01 -7.44
CA GLU A 69 -15.53 22.40 -6.25
C GLU A 69 -14.44 22.27 -5.18
N THR A 70 -14.71 22.83 -3.99
CA THR A 70 -13.79 22.71 -2.85
C THR A 70 -13.90 21.35 -2.21
N GLN A 71 -12.77 20.76 -1.90
CA GLN A 71 -12.66 19.56 -1.08
C GLN A 71 -11.98 19.92 0.25
N ASP A 72 -12.75 19.87 1.31
CA ASP A 72 -12.24 20.03 2.66
C ASP A 72 -11.56 18.75 3.13
N GLY A 73 -10.62 18.88 4.04
CA GLY A 73 -10.03 17.74 4.72
C GLY A 73 -11.01 17.08 5.69
N GLU A 74 -10.61 15.97 6.28
CA GLU A 74 -11.42 15.26 7.28
C GLU A 74 -11.73 16.14 8.50
N CYS A 75 -13.01 16.16 8.91
CA CYS A 75 -13.45 16.88 10.12
C CYS A 75 -12.87 16.22 11.37
N ASP A 76 -12.84 14.89 11.39
CA ASP A 76 -12.32 14.10 12.50
C ASP A 76 -10.84 13.79 12.30
N PHE A 77 -10.07 13.95 13.37
CA PHE A 77 -8.64 13.65 13.33
C PHE A 77 -8.39 12.18 13.70
N HIS A 78 -8.11 11.36 12.71
CA HIS A 78 -7.60 10.00 12.90
C HIS A 78 -6.07 10.02 12.85
N LYS A 79 -5.45 9.72 13.99
CA LYS A 79 -3.98 9.69 14.10
C LYS A 79 -3.40 8.42 13.47
N PHE A 80 -2.25 8.54 12.80
CA PHE A 80 -1.49 7.38 12.31
C PHE A 80 -0.71 6.65 13.41
N SER A 81 -0.41 7.33 14.51
CA SER A 81 0.32 6.78 15.64
C SER A 81 -0.61 6.29 16.73
N PHE A 82 -0.29 5.16 17.35
CA PHE A 82 -0.96 4.67 18.57
C PHE A 82 -0.47 5.36 19.85
N MET A 83 0.46 6.30 19.77
CA MET A 83 0.92 7.09 20.91
C MET A 83 -0.08 8.21 21.26
N ASN A 84 -0.26 8.47 22.55
CA ASN A 84 -1.26 9.44 23.05
C ASN A 84 -0.94 10.90 22.67
N THR A 85 0.32 11.20 22.40
CA THR A 85 0.80 12.56 22.05
C THR A 85 0.44 12.99 20.63
N SER A 86 -0.19 12.13 19.84
CA SER A 86 -0.57 12.47 18.47
C SER A 86 -1.78 13.38 18.45
N VAL A 87 -1.55 14.65 18.17
CA VAL A 87 -2.60 15.68 17.98
C VAL A 87 -2.39 16.39 16.64
N ARG A 88 -3.45 16.95 16.10
CA ARG A 88 -3.36 17.75 14.86
C ARG A 88 -2.67 19.09 15.18
N HIS A 89 -1.49 19.28 14.59
CA HIS A 89 -0.73 20.52 14.72
C HIS A 89 -0.79 21.39 13.45
N LEU A 90 -1.04 20.78 12.29
CA LEU A 90 -1.08 21.47 11.02
C LEU A 90 -2.47 22.01 10.70
N LYS A 91 -2.51 23.21 10.11
CA LYS A 91 -3.71 23.76 9.52
C LYS A 91 -4.18 22.87 8.38
N GLN A 92 -5.47 22.59 8.31
CA GLN A 92 -6.05 21.92 7.15
C GLN A 92 -6.00 22.86 5.95
N LEU A 93 -5.44 22.37 4.84
CA LEU A 93 -5.49 23.00 3.54
C LEU A 93 -6.58 22.33 2.70
N GLN A 94 -7.29 23.13 1.92
CA GLN A 94 -8.30 22.65 1.00
C GLN A 94 -7.64 22.21 -0.30
N CYS A 95 -8.25 21.23 -0.97
CA CYS A 95 -8.01 20.90 -2.36
C CYS A 95 -9.21 21.32 -3.20
N TRP A 96 -9.04 21.35 -4.51
CA TRP A 96 -10.13 21.74 -5.41
C TRP A 96 -10.24 20.73 -6.54
N THR A 97 -11.48 20.44 -6.93
CA THR A 97 -11.79 19.55 -8.06
C THR A 97 -12.22 20.35 -9.26
N CYS A 98 -11.69 19.99 -10.40
CA CYS A 98 -12.16 20.44 -11.72
C CYS A 98 -12.09 19.32 -12.74
N TYR A 99 -12.50 19.59 -13.97
CA TYR A 99 -12.60 18.57 -15.03
C TYR A 99 -12.01 19.09 -16.33
N THR A 100 -11.40 18.20 -17.10
CA THR A 100 -11.12 18.44 -18.52
C THR A 100 -12.44 18.47 -19.30
N ASN A 101 -12.38 18.92 -20.55
CA ASN A 101 -13.50 18.95 -21.48
C ASN A 101 -13.05 18.51 -22.88
N GLU A 102 -13.96 18.46 -23.83
CA GLU A 102 -13.66 18.01 -25.18
C GLU A 102 -12.65 18.90 -25.91
N GLU A 103 -12.66 20.25 -25.68
CA GLU A 103 -11.67 21.16 -26.27
C GLU A 103 -10.25 20.82 -25.74
N VAL A 104 -10.13 20.55 -24.44
CA VAL A 104 -8.89 20.08 -23.86
C VAL A 104 -8.43 18.77 -24.53
N HIS A 105 -9.36 17.80 -24.66
CA HIS A 105 -9.04 16.50 -25.26
C HIS A 105 -8.63 16.63 -26.74
N GLN A 106 -9.25 17.53 -27.49
CA GLN A 106 -8.88 17.74 -28.91
C GLN A 106 -7.46 18.28 -29.03
N ILE A 107 -7.09 19.30 -28.24
CA ILE A 107 -5.74 19.86 -28.24
C ILE A 107 -4.70 18.80 -27.87
N LEU A 108 -5.02 17.97 -26.87
CA LEU A 108 -4.11 16.89 -26.46
C LEU A 108 -3.98 15.81 -27.54
N ARG A 109 -5.08 15.44 -28.22
CA ARG A 109 -5.04 14.48 -29.37
C ARG A 109 -4.19 15.01 -30.52
N ASP A 110 -4.35 16.28 -30.87
CA ASP A 110 -3.56 16.91 -31.93
C ASP A 110 -2.06 16.94 -31.59
N GLY A 111 -1.75 17.00 -30.30
CA GLY A 111 -0.38 16.98 -29.80
C GLY A 111 0.27 15.59 -29.68
N LEU A 112 -0.48 14.48 -29.83
CA LEU A 112 0.07 13.12 -29.63
C LEU A 112 1.30 12.79 -30.49
N PRO A 113 1.44 13.26 -31.75
CA PRO A 113 2.64 13.02 -32.54
C PRO A 113 3.93 13.57 -31.93
N ASP A 114 3.82 14.56 -31.04
CA ASP A 114 4.94 15.15 -30.30
C ASP A 114 5.10 14.60 -28.88
N SER A 115 4.22 13.68 -28.46
CA SER A 115 4.35 13.01 -27.18
C SER A 115 5.44 11.93 -27.22
N PRO A 116 6.40 11.95 -26.29
CA PRO A 116 7.44 10.91 -26.18
C PRO A 116 6.87 9.51 -25.98
N LEU A 117 5.65 9.39 -25.46
CA LEU A 117 4.96 8.11 -25.24
C LEU A 117 4.40 7.51 -26.54
N PHE A 118 4.12 8.33 -27.54
CA PHE A 118 3.48 7.90 -28.79
C PHE A 118 4.39 8.03 -30.01
N ASN A 119 5.48 8.80 -29.93
CA ASN A 119 6.45 8.94 -31.03
C ASN A 119 7.58 7.90 -30.99
N GLY A 120 7.57 6.94 -30.03
CA GLY A 120 8.58 5.89 -29.90
C GLY A 120 9.83 6.30 -29.09
N GLN A 121 9.91 7.51 -28.58
CA GLN A 121 11.03 8.01 -27.77
C GLN A 121 11.13 7.30 -26.41
N ILE A 122 9.98 7.05 -25.76
CA ILE A 122 9.85 6.24 -24.54
C ILE A 122 9.29 4.88 -24.91
N GLN A 123 10.05 3.82 -24.62
CA GLN A 123 9.65 2.42 -24.85
C GLN A 123 9.37 1.68 -23.54
N SER A 124 9.72 2.30 -22.41
CA SER A 124 9.54 1.73 -21.08
C SER A 124 8.06 1.77 -20.64
N ILE A 125 7.68 0.80 -19.79
CA ILE A 125 6.32 0.65 -19.29
C ILE A 125 6.08 1.62 -18.13
N GLY A 126 4.93 2.30 -18.16
CA GLY A 126 4.47 3.18 -17.10
C GLY A 126 3.44 2.55 -16.18
N PRO A 127 3.12 3.18 -15.04
CA PRO A 127 2.17 2.65 -14.07
C PRO A 127 0.75 2.61 -14.66
N ARG A 128 0.10 1.46 -14.52
CA ARG A 128 -1.29 1.24 -15.00
C ARG A 128 -2.30 2.15 -14.30
N TYR A 129 -2.09 2.41 -13.01
CA TYR A 129 -3.07 3.08 -12.14
C TYR A 129 -2.88 4.60 -12.05
N CYS A 130 -1.82 5.14 -12.65
CA CYS A 130 -1.62 6.59 -12.79
C CYS A 130 -1.16 6.91 -14.21
N PRO A 131 -2.02 6.67 -15.23
CA PRO A 131 -1.66 6.97 -16.60
C PRO A 131 -1.57 8.48 -16.80
N SER A 132 -0.72 8.91 -17.73
CA SER A 132 -0.68 10.29 -18.16
C SER A 132 -2.01 10.70 -18.82
N ILE A 133 -2.28 11.99 -18.91
CA ILE A 133 -3.52 12.47 -19.54
C ILE A 133 -3.61 12.03 -20.99
N GLU A 134 -2.50 11.99 -21.72
CA GLU A 134 -2.43 11.49 -23.10
C GLU A 134 -2.88 10.02 -23.18
N THR A 135 -2.43 9.21 -22.24
CA THR A 135 -2.83 7.79 -22.16
C THR A 135 -4.31 7.67 -21.83
N LYS A 136 -4.84 8.51 -20.92
CA LYS A 136 -6.27 8.49 -20.58
C LYS A 136 -7.16 8.78 -21.78
N ILE A 137 -6.85 9.82 -22.57
CA ILE A 137 -7.68 10.21 -23.73
C ILE A 137 -7.60 9.21 -24.89
N VAL A 138 -6.49 8.45 -25.00
CA VAL A 138 -6.35 7.38 -26.01
C VAL A 138 -7.06 6.10 -25.53
N THR A 139 -6.92 5.73 -24.25
CA THR A 139 -7.52 4.52 -23.69
C THR A 139 -9.03 4.64 -23.52
N PHE A 140 -9.52 5.84 -23.21
CA PHE A 140 -10.94 6.11 -22.97
C PHE A 140 -11.47 7.21 -23.90
N PRO A 141 -11.52 6.96 -25.22
CA PRO A 141 -11.85 7.98 -26.23
C PRO A 141 -13.27 8.55 -26.10
N ASP A 142 -14.20 7.75 -25.54
CA ASP A 142 -15.61 8.13 -25.37
C ASP A 142 -15.86 8.98 -24.11
N LYS A 143 -14.86 9.16 -23.25
CA LYS A 143 -14.97 10.03 -22.08
C LYS A 143 -14.85 11.49 -22.50
N THR A 144 -15.87 12.28 -22.18
CA THR A 144 -15.92 13.71 -22.47
C THR A 144 -15.15 14.56 -21.46
N GLN A 145 -14.85 13.98 -20.29
CA GLN A 145 -14.13 14.66 -19.20
C GLN A 145 -13.33 13.70 -18.34
N HIS A 146 -12.24 14.18 -17.76
CA HIS A 146 -11.47 13.52 -16.70
C HIS A 146 -11.36 14.45 -15.50
N GLN A 147 -11.52 13.89 -14.31
CA GLN A 147 -11.39 14.60 -13.05
C GLN A 147 -9.93 14.97 -12.78
N LEU A 148 -9.73 16.17 -12.28
CA LEU A 148 -8.46 16.72 -11.86
C LEU A 148 -8.58 17.25 -10.42
N PHE A 149 -7.51 17.11 -9.66
CA PHE A 149 -7.42 17.65 -8.31
C PHE A 149 -6.29 18.68 -8.25
N LEU A 150 -6.62 19.87 -7.76
CA LEU A 150 -5.63 20.93 -7.54
C LEU A 150 -5.28 20.96 -6.06
N GLU A 151 -4.02 20.69 -5.76
CA GLU A 151 -3.52 20.43 -4.41
C GLU A 151 -2.41 21.42 -4.05
N PRO A 152 -2.42 22.07 -2.87
CA PRO A 152 -1.32 22.89 -2.41
C PRO A 152 -0.05 22.05 -2.18
N GLU A 153 1.10 22.50 -2.70
CA GLU A 153 2.39 21.85 -2.41
C GLU A 153 2.96 22.19 -1.03
N GLY A 154 2.38 23.16 -0.36
CA GLY A 154 2.81 23.54 0.98
C GLY A 154 2.04 24.72 1.53
N GLU A 155 2.20 24.99 2.81
CA GLU A 155 1.46 26.02 3.54
C GLU A 155 1.84 27.45 3.14
N THR A 156 3.09 27.65 2.73
CA THR A 156 3.66 28.99 2.48
C THR A 156 3.98 29.25 1.01
N THR A 157 3.70 28.31 0.12
CA THR A 157 3.93 28.46 -1.32
C THR A 157 2.65 28.80 -2.09
N GLN A 158 2.80 29.47 -3.23
CA GLN A 158 1.73 29.67 -4.21
C GLN A 158 1.71 28.58 -5.28
N GLU A 159 2.56 27.56 -5.14
CA GLU A 159 2.69 26.47 -6.09
C GLU A 159 1.64 25.39 -5.79
N LEU A 160 0.84 25.06 -6.82
CA LEU A 160 -0.20 24.03 -6.76
C LEU A 160 0.14 22.87 -7.69
N TYR A 161 -0.12 21.67 -7.24
CA TYR A 161 0.04 20.40 -7.94
C TYR A 161 -1.27 20.01 -8.62
N LEU A 162 -1.26 19.81 -9.95
CA LEU A 162 -2.46 19.41 -10.69
C LEU A 162 -2.53 17.89 -10.87
N ASN A 163 -2.95 17.20 -9.83
CA ASN A 163 -3.14 15.76 -9.85
C ASN A 163 -4.16 15.32 -10.93
N GLY A 164 -3.82 14.27 -11.66
CA GLY A 164 -4.65 13.75 -12.76
C GLY A 164 -4.28 14.27 -14.14
N PHE A 165 -3.45 15.33 -14.25
CA PHE A 165 -2.95 15.89 -15.51
C PHE A 165 -1.43 15.69 -15.67
N SER A 166 -0.92 14.51 -15.32
CA SER A 166 0.46 14.15 -15.66
C SER A 166 0.60 14.10 -17.18
N SER A 167 1.56 14.80 -17.75
CA SER A 167 1.75 14.92 -19.18
C SER A 167 3.21 14.99 -19.57
N SER A 168 3.55 14.45 -20.74
CA SER A 168 4.87 14.60 -21.36
C SER A 168 4.83 15.37 -22.67
N LEU A 169 3.68 15.91 -23.06
CA LEU A 169 3.51 16.74 -24.23
C LEU A 169 4.40 18.01 -24.18
N PRO A 170 4.68 18.66 -25.31
CA PRO A 170 5.31 19.98 -25.33
C PRO A 170 4.61 20.97 -24.41
N MET A 171 5.38 21.86 -23.79
CA MET A 171 4.88 22.81 -22.79
C MET A 171 3.78 23.73 -23.35
N ASP A 172 3.91 24.18 -24.56
CA ASP A 172 2.92 25.03 -25.25
C ASP A 172 1.58 24.30 -25.43
N ILE A 173 1.59 23.01 -25.76
CA ILE A 173 0.39 22.18 -25.86
C ILE A 173 -0.25 21.98 -24.48
N GLN A 174 0.56 21.71 -23.44
CA GLN A 174 0.04 21.60 -22.07
C GLN A 174 -0.67 22.89 -21.64
N ILE A 175 -0.06 24.05 -21.88
CA ILE A 175 -0.64 25.35 -21.54
C ILE A 175 -1.90 25.62 -22.35
N ALA A 176 -1.87 25.37 -23.67
CA ALA A 176 -3.02 25.58 -24.53
C ALA A 176 -4.22 24.73 -24.12
N ALA A 177 -3.97 23.47 -23.81
CA ALA A 177 -5.01 22.55 -23.32
C ALA A 177 -5.59 22.99 -21.97
N LEU A 178 -4.73 23.29 -20.99
CA LEU A 178 -5.16 23.69 -19.65
C LEU A 178 -5.95 25.01 -19.65
N LYS A 179 -5.61 25.97 -20.51
CA LYS A 179 -6.37 27.23 -20.65
C LYS A 179 -7.82 27.03 -21.16
N LYS A 180 -8.16 25.84 -21.62
CA LYS A 180 -9.54 25.45 -21.98
C LYS A 180 -10.39 24.96 -20.82
N VAL A 181 -9.74 24.69 -19.65
CA VAL A 181 -10.44 24.48 -18.39
C VAL A 181 -10.88 25.84 -17.84
N PRO A 182 -12.16 26.07 -17.57
CA PRO A 182 -12.67 27.42 -17.18
C PRO A 182 -11.91 28.05 -16.02
N ALA A 183 -11.55 27.26 -14.99
CA ALA A 183 -10.79 27.73 -13.84
C ALA A 183 -9.35 28.15 -14.16
N PHE A 184 -8.81 27.77 -15.31
CA PHE A 184 -7.42 27.98 -15.74
C PHE A 184 -7.27 28.90 -16.95
N LYS A 185 -8.29 29.70 -17.28
CA LYS A 185 -8.26 30.60 -18.45
C LYS A 185 -7.08 31.56 -18.44
N ASP A 186 -6.65 32.03 -17.26
CA ASP A 186 -5.55 32.96 -17.04
C ASP A 186 -4.27 32.26 -16.55
N LEU A 187 -4.16 30.93 -16.79
CA LEU A 187 -3.13 30.07 -16.27
C LEU A 187 -1.70 30.60 -16.43
N VAL A 188 -0.98 30.60 -15.31
CA VAL A 188 0.48 30.72 -15.24
C VAL A 188 1.03 29.45 -14.59
N ILE A 189 2.07 28.87 -15.16
CA ILE A 189 2.72 27.68 -14.63
C ILE A 189 4.12 27.98 -14.14
N TYR A 190 4.53 27.37 -13.05
CA TYR A 190 5.92 27.37 -12.59
C TYR A 190 6.77 26.36 -13.35
N ARG A 191 6.21 25.17 -13.61
CA ARG A 191 6.88 24.05 -14.28
C ARG A 191 5.88 23.26 -15.14
N PRO A 192 6.28 22.83 -16.36
CA PRO A 192 5.45 21.91 -17.15
C PRO A 192 5.42 20.53 -16.50
N GLY A 193 4.44 19.71 -16.88
CA GLY A 193 4.48 18.27 -16.68
C GLY A 193 5.57 17.64 -17.54
N TYR A 194 6.11 16.50 -17.07
CA TYR A 194 7.10 15.73 -17.82
C TYR A 194 7.02 14.25 -17.50
N ALA A 195 7.44 13.40 -18.43
CA ALA A 195 7.68 11.98 -18.13
C ALA A 195 9.10 11.78 -17.63
N ILE A 196 9.29 10.79 -16.79
CA ILE A 196 10.58 10.39 -16.25
C ILE A 196 10.80 8.93 -16.62
N GLU A 197 11.91 8.62 -17.29
CA GLU A 197 12.43 7.26 -17.40
C GLU A 197 13.55 7.05 -16.41
N TYR A 198 13.52 5.91 -15.70
CA TYR A 198 14.50 5.55 -14.69
C TYR A 198 14.86 4.07 -14.77
N ASP A 199 16.06 3.72 -14.28
CA ASP A 199 16.47 2.33 -14.17
C ASP A 199 15.91 1.70 -12.89
N TYR A 200 15.55 0.42 -12.98
CA TYR A 200 15.24 -0.44 -11.84
C TYR A 200 16.02 -1.75 -11.95
N PHE A 201 16.23 -2.41 -10.83
CA PHE A 201 16.83 -3.74 -10.75
C PHE A 201 15.74 -4.76 -10.48
N ASP A 202 15.80 -5.90 -11.20
CA ASP A 202 14.78 -6.95 -11.04
C ASP A 202 14.75 -7.44 -9.59
N PRO A 203 13.64 -7.22 -8.84
CA PRO A 203 13.55 -7.55 -7.42
C PRO A 203 13.56 -9.05 -7.13
N THR A 204 13.39 -9.92 -8.14
CA THR A 204 13.55 -11.37 -7.96
C THR A 204 14.99 -11.77 -7.61
N GLN A 205 15.95 -10.88 -7.81
CA GLN A 205 17.36 -11.03 -7.42
C GLN A 205 17.60 -10.72 -5.92
N LEU A 206 16.55 -10.38 -5.18
CA LEU A 206 16.61 -10.07 -3.75
C LEU A 206 16.06 -11.22 -2.90
N LYS A 207 16.59 -11.35 -1.69
CA LYS A 207 16.01 -12.14 -0.61
C LYS A 207 14.80 -11.39 0.00
N HIS A 208 13.99 -12.05 0.82
CA HIS A 208 12.91 -11.40 1.58
C HIS A 208 13.41 -10.34 2.58
N THR A 209 14.70 -10.33 2.89
CA THR A 209 15.38 -9.29 3.66
C THR A 209 15.69 -8.03 2.84
N LEU A 210 15.43 -8.07 1.53
CA LEU A 210 15.83 -7.09 0.52
C LEU A 210 17.35 -7.02 0.28
N GLU A 211 18.11 -7.96 0.81
CA GLU A 211 19.51 -8.15 0.47
C GLU A 211 19.64 -8.81 -0.92
N SER A 212 20.61 -8.37 -1.70
CA SER A 212 20.94 -8.99 -2.98
C SER A 212 21.37 -10.46 -2.78
N LYS A 213 20.87 -11.36 -3.66
CA LYS A 213 21.33 -12.75 -3.75
C LYS A 213 22.73 -12.89 -4.38
N ILE A 214 23.19 -11.83 -5.06
CA ILE A 214 24.41 -11.81 -5.88
C ILE A 214 25.54 -11.10 -5.14
N ILE A 215 25.26 -9.96 -4.51
CA ILE A 215 26.25 -9.15 -3.79
C ILE A 215 25.87 -9.15 -2.30
N GLY A 216 26.68 -9.76 -1.46
CA GLY A 216 26.46 -9.78 -0.01
C GLY A 216 26.52 -8.38 0.62
N ASN A 217 25.68 -8.13 1.62
CA ASN A 217 25.56 -6.87 2.33
C ASN A 217 25.09 -5.66 1.49
N LEU A 218 24.58 -5.89 0.28
CA LEU A 218 23.94 -4.87 -0.54
C LEU A 218 22.42 -5.03 -0.48
N PHE A 219 21.73 -3.98 -0.05
CA PHE A 219 20.28 -3.94 0.07
C PHE A 219 19.69 -2.94 -0.91
N PHE A 220 18.57 -3.31 -1.53
CA PHE A 220 17.82 -2.43 -2.43
C PHE A 220 16.46 -2.12 -1.83
N ALA A 221 16.06 -0.85 -1.85
CA ALA A 221 14.74 -0.44 -1.34
C ALA A 221 14.18 0.73 -2.15
N GLY A 222 12.86 0.73 -2.34
CA GLY A 222 12.14 1.80 -3.01
C GLY A 222 12.04 1.63 -4.52
N GLN A 223 12.05 2.74 -5.24
CA GLN A 223 11.83 2.79 -6.70
C GLN A 223 12.83 1.93 -7.50
N VAL A 224 14.02 1.75 -6.99
CA VAL A 224 15.07 0.91 -7.61
C VAL A 224 14.64 -0.56 -7.75
N ASN A 225 13.64 -1.00 -7.01
CA ASN A 225 13.04 -2.34 -7.09
C ASN A 225 11.80 -2.37 -8.01
N GLY A 226 11.58 -1.34 -8.83
CA GLY A 226 10.45 -1.26 -9.75
C GLY A 226 9.12 -0.93 -9.07
N THR A 227 9.12 -0.32 -7.89
CA THR A 227 7.92 0.20 -7.24
C THR A 227 7.71 1.68 -7.54
N THR A 228 6.47 2.16 -7.42
CA THR A 228 6.16 3.59 -7.39
C THR A 228 5.27 3.89 -6.20
N GLY A 229 5.67 4.85 -5.37
CA GLY A 229 4.95 5.34 -4.21
C GLY A 229 5.84 5.46 -3.00
N TYR A 230 5.57 6.49 -2.21
CA TYR A 230 6.33 6.78 -0.99
C TYR A 230 6.13 5.69 0.07
N GLU A 231 4.94 5.14 0.15
CA GLU A 231 4.56 4.09 1.11
C GLU A 231 5.34 2.80 0.83
N GLU A 232 5.42 2.40 -0.45
CA GLU A 232 6.21 1.24 -0.87
C GLU A 232 7.69 1.44 -0.57
N ALA A 233 8.21 2.64 -0.84
CA ALA A 233 9.60 2.96 -0.58
C ALA A 233 9.91 2.98 0.93
N GLY A 234 9.02 3.56 1.73
CA GLY A 234 9.15 3.60 3.19
C GLY A 234 9.13 2.21 3.81
N GLY A 235 8.19 1.35 3.39
CA GLY A 235 8.10 -0.04 3.86
C GLY A 235 9.35 -0.87 3.52
N GLN A 236 9.83 -0.75 2.29
CA GLN A 236 11.06 -1.43 1.87
C GLN A 236 12.29 -0.90 2.61
N GLY A 237 12.41 0.44 2.73
CA GLY A 237 13.51 1.08 3.44
C GLY A 237 13.60 0.66 4.89
N LEU A 238 12.45 0.53 5.58
CA LEU A 238 12.38 0.03 6.95
C LEU A 238 12.93 -1.39 7.06
N VAL A 239 12.46 -2.32 6.22
CA VAL A 239 12.89 -3.73 6.27
C VAL A 239 14.35 -3.87 5.86
N ALA A 240 14.80 -3.17 4.83
CA ALA A 240 16.20 -3.18 4.40
C ALA A 240 17.13 -2.63 5.51
N GLY A 241 16.76 -1.52 6.14
CA GLY A 241 17.53 -0.91 7.23
C GLY A 241 17.65 -1.82 8.45
N ILE A 242 16.55 -2.46 8.87
CA ILE A 242 16.55 -3.44 9.96
C ILE A 242 17.51 -4.60 9.64
N ASN A 243 17.39 -5.19 8.46
CA ASN A 243 18.22 -6.33 8.08
C ASN A 243 19.68 -5.96 7.86
N ALA A 244 19.97 -4.77 7.36
CA ALA A 244 21.34 -4.28 7.27
C ALA A 244 22.00 -4.15 8.64
N HIS A 245 21.26 -3.63 9.64
CA HIS A 245 21.73 -3.60 11.03
C HIS A 245 21.94 -5.02 11.58
N ILE A 246 20.99 -5.91 11.38
CA ILE A 246 21.08 -7.31 11.83
C ILE A 246 22.30 -8.01 11.21
N ASN A 247 22.54 -7.84 9.90
CA ASN A 247 23.72 -8.42 9.25
C ASN A 247 25.05 -7.93 9.85
N CYS A 248 25.11 -6.66 10.25
CA CYS A 248 26.31 -6.12 10.91
C CYS A 248 26.55 -6.68 12.30
N HIS A 249 25.51 -7.15 13.01
CA HIS A 249 25.57 -7.56 14.40
C HIS A 249 25.36 -9.07 14.60
N GLY A 250 25.15 -9.85 13.51
CA GLY A 250 25.06 -11.30 13.59
C GLY A 250 23.74 -11.82 14.18
N GLY A 251 22.61 -11.15 13.89
CA GLY A 251 21.29 -11.54 14.36
C GLY A 251 20.49 -12.38 13.35
N GLU A 252 19.31 -12.84 13.76
CA GLU A 252 18.38 -13.55 12.90
C GLU A 252 17.68 -12.61 11.92
N PRO A 253 17.54 -12.99 10.63
CA PRO A 253 16.91 -12.17 9.61
C PRO A 253 15.48 -11.75 9.97
N PHE A 254 15.17 -10.47 9.75
CA PHE A 254 13.83 -9.95 9.94
C PHE A 254 13.04 -10.01 8.62
N THR A 255 11.96 -10.76 8.62
CA THR A 255 11.00 -10.84 7.50
C THR A 255 9.59 -10.74 8.04
N LEU A 256 8.67 -10.29 7.22
CA LEU A 256 7.23 -10.22 7.52
C LEU A 256 6.49 -11.16 6.56
N ALA A 257 5.59 -11.98 7.12
CA ALA A 257 4.74 -12.84 6.32
C ALA A 257 3.56 -12.06 5.72
N ARG A 258 2.92 -12.65 4.71
CA ARG A 258 1.77 -12.05 3.98
C ARG A 258 0.52 -11.89 4.85
N ASP A 259 0.40 -12.65 5.92
CA ASP A 259 -0.68 -12.59 6.93
C ASP A 259 -0.31 -11.74 8.15
N GLU A 260 0.92 -11.23 8.22
CA GLU A 260 1.38 -10.36 9.31
C GLU A 260 1.30 -8.87 8.97
N ALA A 261 1.65 -8.48 7.74
CA ALA A 261 1.68 -7.07 7.34
C ALA A 261 1.56 -6.87 5.83
N TYR A 262 1.01 -5.72 5.39
CA TYR A 262 1.05 -5.31 3.98
C TYR A 262 2.48 -5.16 3.45
N ILE A 263 3.45 -4.78 4.28
CA ILE A 263 4.87 -4.78 3.93
C ILE A 263 5.34 -6.20 3.57
N GLY A 264 4.85 -7.24 4.27
CA GLY A 264 5.13 -8.63 3.94
C GLY A 264 4.57 -9.02 2.57
N VAL A 265 3.33 -8.63 2.27
CA VAL A 265 2.73 -8.84 0.93
C VAL A 265 3.53 -8.15 -0.16
N LEU A 266 3.89 -6.88 0.05
CA LEU A 266 4.70 -6.09 -0.87
C LEU A 266 6.03 -6.78 -1.21
N ILE A 267 6.80 -7.13 -0.18
CA ILE A 267 8.13 -7.71 -0.37
C ILE A 267 8.02 -9.10 -1.03
N ASP A 268 7.09 -9.93 -0.57
CA ASP A 268 6.89 -11.26 -1.17
C ASP A 268 6.50 -11.16 -2.64
N ASP A 269 5.58 -10.26 -3.02
CA ASP A 269 5.24 -10.03 -4.42
C ASP A 269 6.46 -9.63 -5.26
N LEU A 270 7.28 -8.70 -4.75
CA LEU A 270 8.47 -8.24 -5.46
C LEU A 270 9.49 -9.37 -5.69
N VAL A 271 9.86 -10.09 -4.64
CA VAL A 271 10.97 -11.06 -4.70
C VAL A 271 10.57 -12.40 -5.31
N THR A 272 9.26 -12.72 -5.37
CA THR A 272 8.76 -13.99 -5.92
C THR A 272 8.16 -13.85 -7.30
N LYS A 273 7.40 -12.78 -7.57
CA LYS A 273 6.72 -12.55 -8.84
C LYS A 273 7.49 -11.63 -9.78
N GLY A 274 8.34 -10.75 -9.22
CA GLY A 274 8.96 -9.67 -9.98
C GLY A 274 7.96 -8.59 -10.36
N VAL A 275 8.38 -7.73 -11.28
CA VAL A 275 7.58 -6.59 -11.74
C VAL A 275 7.63 -6.49 -13.27
N ASP A 276 6.46 -6.47 -13.91
CA ASP A 276 6.31 -6.23 -15.35
C ASP A 276 5.96 -4.76 -15.63
N GLU A 277 5.44 -4.05 -14.64
CA GLU A 277 5.07 -2.64 -14.64
C GLU A 277 5.40 -2.03 -13.27
N PRO A 278 5.51 -0.69 -13.12
CA PRO A 278 5.74 -0.07 -11.81
C PRO A 278 4.72 -0.55 -10.78
N TYR A 279 5.23 -1.25 -9.76
CA TYR A 279 4.39 -1.88 -8.74
C TYR A 279 3.78 -0.85 -7.80
N ARG A 280 2.49 -1.00 -7.51
CA ARG A 280 1.77 -0.31 -6.45
C ARG A 280 1.08 -1.33 -5.55
N MET A 281 1.11 -1.05 -4.24
CA MET A 281 0.39 -1.85 -3.25
C MET A 281 -1.09 -1.47 -3.23
N PHE A 282 -1.95 -2.48 -3.43
CA PHE A 282 -3.39 -2.35 -3.30
C PHE A 282 -3.90 -3.40 -2.31
N THR A 283 -4.98 -3.07 -1.62
CA THR A 283 -5.63 -4.04 -0.70
C THR A 283 -6.04 -5.33 -1.40
N SER A 284 -6.35 -5.28 -2.71
CA SER A 284 -6.67 -6.46 -3.52
C SER A 284 -5.51 -7.44 -3.72
N ARG A 285 -4.27 -7.04 -3.44
CA ARG A 285 -3.09 -7.92 -3.51
C ARG A 285 -2.93 -8.81 -2.27
N ALA A 286 -3.58 -8.44 -1.17
CA ALA A 286 -3.54 -9.19 0.08
C ALA A 286 -4.69 -10.22 0.12
N GLU A 287 -4.35 -11.47 0.35
CA GLU A 287 -5.29 -12.58 0.50
C GLU A 287 -6.00 -12.49 1.86
N TYR A 288 -5.27 -12.09 2.90
CA TYR A 288 -5.71 -12.12 4.30
C TYR A 288 -6.07 -10.73 4.84
N ARG A 289 -6.86 -9.96 4.08
CA ARG A 289 -7.15 -8.54 4.44
C ARG A 289 -7.74 -8.37 5.83
N ILE A 290 -8.57 -9.33 6.29
CA ILE A 290 -9.17 -9.27 7.62
C ILE A 290 -8.14 -9.45 8.75
N LEU A 291 -6.98 -10.05 8.46
CA LEU A 291 -5.87 -10.17 9.40
C LEU A 291 -4.94 -8.95 9.37
N LEU A 292 -5.02 -8.13 8.31
CA LEU A 292 -4.12 -7.00 8.05
C LEU A 292 -4.79 -5.64 8.30
N ARG A 293 -5.75 -5.60 9.22
CA ARG A 293 -6.44 -4.35 9.56
C ARG A 293 -5.47 -3.36 10.20
N MET A 294 -5.73 -2.06 9.99
CA MET A 294 -4.93 -1.00 10.60
C MET A 294 -5.28 -0.77 12.07
N ASP A 295 -6.51 -1.08 12.49
CA ASP A 295 -6.99 -0.90 13.87
C ASP A 295 -6.26 -1.76 14.90
N ASP A 296 -5.72 -2.91 14.50
CA ASP A 296 -5.00 -3.85 15.36
C ASP A 296 -3.50 -3.98 15.03
N ALA A 297 -2.95 -3.10 14.21
CA ALA A 297 -1.56 -3.16 13.78
C ALA A 297 -0.57 -3.06 14.96
N ASP A 298 -0.90 -2.30 15.99
CA ASP A 298 -0.13 -2.22 17.23
C ASP A 298 -0.10 -3.57 17.95
N MET A 299 -1.23 -4.25 18.08
CA MET A 299 -1.32 -5.55 18.74
C MET A 299 -0.57 -6.66 18.01
N ARG A 300 -0.48 -6.57 16.66
CA ARG A 300 0.24 -7.54 15.82
C ARG A 300 1.75 -7.34 15.79
N LEU A 301 2.21 -6.09 15.75
CA LEU A 301 3.58 -5.76 15.36
C LEU A 301 4.43 -5.17 16.50
N THR A 302 3.83 -4.54 17.52
CA THR A 302 4.60 -3.81 18.55
C THR A 302 5.49 -4.71 19.39
N GLU A 303 5.03 -5.90 19.79
CA GLU A 303 5.86 -6.82 20.56
C GLU A 303 7.12 -7.25 19.80
N ARG A 304 6.97 -7.49 18.49
CA ARG A 304 8.09 -7.85 17.62
C ARG A 304 9.05 -6.67 17.44
N ALA A 305 8.51 -5.46 17.25
CA ALA A 305 9.30 -4.24 17.17
C ALA A 305 10.06 -3.95 18.48
N TYR A 306 9.44 -4.20 19.62
CA TYR A 306 10.07 -4.06 20.94
C TYR A 306 11.24 -5.03 21.11
N LYS A 307 11.07 -6.31 20.76
CA LYS A 307 12.16 -7.31 20.82
C LYS A 307 13.34 -6.96 19.91
N LEU A 308 13.11 -6.22 18.83
CA LEU A 308 14.14 -5.71 17.93
C LEU A 308 14.76 -4.37 18.39
N GLY A 309 14.28 -3.79 19.50
CA GLY A 309 14.73 -2.48 19.97
C GLY A 309 14.20 -1.29 19.17
N LEU A 310 13.18 -1.48 18.32
CA LEU A 310 12.57 -0.46 17.48
C LEU A 310 11.38 0.25 18.13
N ALA A 311 10.69 -0.39 19.06
CA ALA A 311 9.65 0.22 19.87
C ALA A 311 10.16 0.49 21.29
N THR A 312 9.74 1.63 21.86
CA THR A 312 10.05 1.99 23.24
C THR A 312 9.26 1.12 24.24
N GLU A 313 9.74 1.02 25.48
CA GLU A 313 9.02 0.39 26.57
C GLU A 313 7.64 1.00 26.76
N GLU A 314 7.53 2.34 26.69
CA GLU A 314 6.26 3.06 26.79
C GLU A 314 5.26 2.59 25.74
N ARG A 315 5.67 2.52 24.45
CA ARG A 315 4.83 2.02 23.38
C ARG A 315 4.41 0.57 23.57
N TYR A 316 5.31 -0.27 24.06
CA TYR A 316 5.02 -1.68 24.36
C TYR A 316 4.00 -1.82 25.47
N GLN A 317 4.13 -1.06 26.57
CA GLN A 317 3.19 -1.08 27.70
C GLN A 317 1.81 -0.51 27.29
N LEU A 318 1.74 0.53 26.48
CA LEU A 318 0.48 1.04 25.95
C LEU A 318 -0.26 -0.02 25.12
N MET A 319 0.43 -0.70 24.21
CA MET A 319 -0.16 -1.79 23.43
C MET A 319 -0.63 -2.93 24.33
N LYS A 320 0.17 -3.34 25.31
CA LYS A 320 -0.17 -4.42 26.23
C LYS A 320 -1.41 -4.10 27.05
N SER A 321 -1.47 -2.89 27.60
CA SER A 321 -2.61 -2.41 28.37
C SER A 321 -3.90 -2.32 27.52
N LYS A 322 -3.81 -1.84 26.28
CA LYS A 322 -4.93 -1.85 25.31
C LYS A 322 -5.41 -3.29 25.07
N LYS A 323 -4.50 -4.21 24.79
CA LYS A 323 -4.83 -5.61 24.52
C LYS A 323 -5.51 -6.28 25.71
N GLU A 324 -4.99 -6.08 26.92
CA GLU A 324 -5.58 -6.60 28.16
C GLU A 324 -7.01 -6.09 28.36
N ALA A 325 -7.26 -4.79 28.11
CA ALA A 325 -8.58 -4.19 28.19
C ALA A 325 -9.55 -4.78 27.17
N VAL A 326 -9.11 -4.91 25.91
CA VAL A 326 -9.92 -5.53 24.85
C VAL A 326 -10.27 -6.98 25.18
N ASP A 327 -9.27 -7.77 25.60
CA ASP A 327 -9.45 -9.18 25.96
C ASP A 327 -10.42 -9.34 27.14
N GLN A 328 -10.37 -8.43 28.13
CA GLN A 328 -11.30 -8.40 29.26
C GLN A 328 -12.73 -8.12 28.81
N ILE A 329 -12.96 -7.15 27.93
CA ILE A 329 -14.29 -6.81 27.39
C ILE A 329 -14.87 -7.98 26.60
N VAL A 330 -14.08 -8.56 25.71
CA VAL A 330 -14.48 -9.71 24.89
C VAL A 330 -14.80 -10.92 25.76
N SER A 331 -13.96 -11.21 26.74
CA SER A 331 -14.19 -12.30 27.70
C SER A 331 -15.48 -12.12 28.50
N PHE A 332 -15.76 -10.90 28.96
CA PHE A 332 -17.02 -10.61 29.63
C PHE A 332 -18.21 -10.87 28.70
N ALA A 333 -18.18 -10.40 27.46
CA ALA A 333 -19.24 -10.62 26.48
C ALA A 333 -19.52 -12.12 26.22
N HIS A 334 -18.47 -12.95 26.17
CA HIS A 334 -18.58 -14.40 26.02
C HIS A 334 -19.22 -15.08 27.25
N ASN A 335 -18.95 -14.58 28.45
CA ASN A 335 -19.37 -15.23 29.67
C ASN A 335 -20.71 -14.73 30.22
N TYR A 336 -21.06 -13.45 29.95
CA TYR A 336 -22.25 -12.85 30.47
C TYR A 336 -23.52 -13.32 29.75
N SER A 337 -24.51 -13.81 30.52
CA SER A 337 -25.79 -14.30 29.99
C SER A 337 -26.87 -13.23 30.09
N MET A 338 -27.53 -12.96 28.97
CA MET A 338 -28.62 -11.99 28.83
C MET A 338 -29.97 -12.71 28.86
N LYS A 339 -30.94 -12.13 29.59
CA LYS A 339 -32.33 -12.56 29.59
C LYS A 339 -33.17 -11.62 28.74
N PRO A 340 -34.21 -12.13 28.01
CA PRO A 340 -35.09 -11.32 27.18
C PRO A 340 -35.66 -10.08 27.90
N ALA A 341 -36.14 -10.27 29.13
CA ALA A 341 -36.73 -9.21 29.91
C ALA A 341 -35.80 -8.04 30.27
N LEU A 342 -34.47 -8.21 30.13
CA LEU A 342 -33.50 -7.16 30.45
C LEU A 342 -33.09 -6.31 29.22
N ILE A 343 -33.33 -6.82 28.02
CA ILE A 343 -32.71 -6.20 26.83
C ILE A 343 -33.69 -6.02 25.66
N ASN A 344 -34.86 -6.67 25.63
CA ASN A 344 -35.74 -6.63 24.47
C ASN A 344 -36.21 -5.22 24.13
N ASP A 345 -36.57 -4.40 25.13
CA ASP A 345 -36.95 -2.99 24.90
C ASP A 345 -35.82 -2.19 24.24
N ALA A 346 -34.57 -2.47 24.62
CA ALA A 346 -33.41 -1.84 24.01
C ALA A 346 -33.20 -2.35 22.57
N LEU A 347 -33.33 -3.65 22.33
CA LEU A 347 -33.17 -4.24 20.99
C LEU A 347 -34.23 -3.70 20.01
N GLU A 348 -35.47 -3.51 20.45
CA GLU A 348 -36.53 -2.90 19.63
C GLU A 348 -36.19 -1.45 19.27
N LYS A 349 -35.72 -0.65 20.25
CA LYS A 349 -35.27 0.75 20.01
C LYS A 349 -34.11 0.85 19.05
N ILE A 350 -33.18 -0.09 19.12
CA ILE A 350 -32.01 -0.19 18.21
C ILE A 350 -32.45 -0.68 16.80
N GLY A 351 -33.67 -1.21 16.66
CA GLY A 351 -34.18 -1.72 15.39
C GLY A 351 -33.71 -3.14 15.05
N THR A 352 -33.44 -3.96 16.08
CA THR A 352 -33.05 -5.37 15.91
C THR A 352 -34.04 -6.31 16.57
N THR A 353 -34.03 -7.59 16.16
CA THR A 353 -35.01 -8.60 16.60
C THR A 353 -34.88 -8.88 18.10
N PRO A 354 -35.98 -8.82 18.87
CA PRO A 354 -36.00 -9.21 20.28
C PRO A 354 -35.59 -10.67 20.51
N LEU A 355 -35.05 -10.95 21.68
CA LEU A 355 -34.69 -12.32 22.09
C LEU A 355 -35.92 -13.12 22.45
N ARG A 356 -35.98 -14.38 22.01
CA ARG A 356 -37.01 -15.36 22.44
C ARG A 356 -36.59 -16.13 23.68
N GLN A 357 -35.30 -16.32 23.88
CA GLN A 357 -34.70 -17.04 25.01
C GLN A 357 -33.40 -16.35 25.43
N GLY A 358 -32.86 -16.70 26.60
CA GLY A 358 -31.58 -16.19 27.04
C GLY A 358 -30.44 -16.63 26.12
N CYS A 359 -29.48 -15.73 25.92
CA CYS A 359 -28.29 -15.98 25.11
C CYS A 359 -27.05 -15.31 25.75
N LYS A 360 -25.88 -15.52 25.20
CA LYS A 360 -24.66 -14.79 25.61
C LYS A 360 -24.67 -13.38 25.04
N LEU A 361 -24.08 -12.44 25.79
CA LEU A 361 -24.00 -11.02 25.36
C LEU A 361 -23.28 -10.88 24.01
N ILE A 362 -22.29 -11.70 23.75
CA ILE A 362 -21.57 -11.70 22.48
C ILE A 362 -22.48 -11.98 21.27
N GLU A 363 -23.53 -12.81 21.42
CA GLU A 363 -24.47 -13.08 20.35
C GLU A 363 -25.32 -11.86 19.98
N ILE A 364 -25.54 -10.98 20.93
CA ILE A 364 -26.21 -9.68 20.73
C ILE A 364 -25.27 -8.70 20.05
N LEU A 365 -24.05 -8.56 20.56
CA LEU A 365 -23.02 -7.64 20.03
C LEU A 365 -22.56 -8.01 18.61
N ASN A 366 -22.69 -9.26 18.22
CA ASN A 366 -22.42 -9.73 16.85
C ASN A 366 -23.43 -9.19 15.80
N ARG A 367 -24.55 -8.64 16.24
CA ARG A 367 -25.55 -8.09 15.31
C ARG A 367 -25.07 -6.78 14.69
N PRO A 368 -25.20 -6.56 13.37
CA PRO A 368 -24.68 -5.37 12.70
C PRO A 368 -25.15 -4.03 13.29
N GLN A 369 -26.43 -3.97 13.73
CA GLN A 369 -27.05 -2.75 14.26
C GLN A 369 -26.66 -2.42 15.71
N VAL A 370 -26.06 -3.39 16.40
CA VAL A 370 -25.77 -3.28 17.84
C VAL A 370 -24.32 -2.81 18.04
N THR A 371 -24.13 -1.82 18.87
CA THR A 371 -22.81 -1.35 19.31
C THR A 371 -22.58 -1.63 20.78
N ILE A 372 -21.32 -1.65 21.21
CA ILE A 372 -20.98 -1.74 22.64
C ILE A 372 -21.64 -0.63 23.43
N GLY A 373 -21.58 0.62 22.92
CA GLY A 373 -22.19 1.77 23.57
C GLY A 373 -23.70 1.63 23.76
N ASN A 374 -24.42 1.23 22.71
CA ASN A 374 -25.88 1.05 22.76
C ASN A 374 -26.32 0.03 23.82
N ILE A 375 -25.55 -1.04 24.01
CA ILE A 375 -25.89 -2.08 24.98
C ILE A 375 -25.47 -1.67 26.40
N ALA A 376 -24.36 -0.98 26.56
CA ALA A 376 -23.86 -0.54 27.87
C ALA A 376 -24.87 0.36 28.61
N GLU A 377 -25.61 1.19 27.88
CA GLU A 377 -26.66 2.05 28.44
C GLU A 377 -27.78 1.26 29.15
N TYR A 378 -28.10 0.06 28.66
CA TYR A 378 -29.19 -0.78 29.19
C TYR A 378 -28.69 -1.91 30.10
N VAL A 379 -27.39 -2.16 30.16
CA VAL A 379 -26.78 -3.27 30.93
C VAL A 379 -25.75 -2.73 31.93
N PRO A 380 -26.18 -2.30 33.13
CA PRO A 380 -25.28 -1.68 34.12
C PRO A 380 -24.07 -2.55 34.53
N ALA A 381 -24.21 -3.88 34.44
CA ALA A 381 -23.09 -4.79 34.70
C ALA A 381 -22.02 -4.70 33.61
N PHE A 382 -22.45 -4.53 32.35
CA PHE A 382 -21.53 -4.36 31.23
C PHE A 382 -20.86 -2.99 31.26
N GLN A 383 -21.64 -1.93 31.55
CA GLN A 383 -21.07 -0.58 31.72
C GLN A 383 -19.96 -0.56 32.77
N ARG A 384 -20.20 -1.17 33.95
CA ARG A 384 -19.16 -1.28 35.00
C ARG A 384 -17.93 -2.03 34.54
N GLU A 385 -18.09 -3.09 33.72
CA GLU A 385 -16.96 -3.83 33.19
C GLU A 385 -16.17 -3.00 32.16
N LEU A 386 -16.85 -2.22 31.30
CA LEU A 386 -16.19 -1.29 30.37
C LEU A 386 -15.37 -0.24 31.14
N ASP A 387 -15.96 0.39 32.14
CA ASP A 387 -15.28 1.40 32.97
C ASP A 387 -14.08 0.83 33.71
N LYS A 388 -14.18 -0.42 34.22
CA LYS A 388 -13.08 -1.12 34.85
C LYS A 388 -11.97 -1.44 33.84
N ALA A 389 -12.30 -2.02 32.68
CA ALA A 389 -11.32 -2.39 31.64
C ALA A 389 -10.55 -1.18 31.10
N THR A 390 -11.25 -0.01 30.99
CA THR A 390 -10.65 1.21 30.45
C THR A 390 -10.08 2.15 31.54
N SER A 391 -10.13 1.77 32.81
CA SER A 391 -9.75 2.66 33.93
C SER A 391 -8.30 3.18 33.86
N ALA A 392 -7.37 2.36 33.37
CA ALA A 392 -5.97 2.73 33.18
C ALA A 392 -5.69 3.51 31.88
N ASN A 393 -6.66 3.60 30.96
CA ASN A 393 -6.50 4.15 29.61
C ASN A 393 -7.73 5.02 29.24
N GLN A 394 -8.11 5.96 30.10
CA GLN A 394 -9.32 6.79 29.91
C GLN A 394 -9.25 7.64 28.65
N ASP A 395 -8.09 8.16 28.31
CA ASP A 395 -7.77 8.94 27.12
C ASP A 395 -7.83 8.11 25.82
N ARG A 396 -7.88 6.78 25.94
CA ARG A 396 -7.95 5.82 24.82
C ARG A 396 -9.21 4.95 24.88
N LYS A 397 -10.17 5.31 25.70
CA LYS A 397 -11.40 4.53 25.93
C LYS A 397 -12.12 4.21 24.61
N GLU A 398 -12.33 5.21 23.77
CA GLU A 398 -13.01 5.03 22.47
C GLU A 398 -12.27 4.05 21.58
N GLU A 399 -10.96 4.18 21.44
CA GLU A 399 -10.10 3.27 20.66
C GLU A 399 -10.18 1.82 21.16
N ILE A 400 -10.23 1.62 22.48
CA ILE A 400 -10.33 0.29 23.09
C ILE A 400 -11.72 -0.32 22.84
N LEU A 401 -12.79 0.47 22.99
CA LEU A 401 -14.16 0.01 22.75
C LEU A 401 -14.38 -0.34 21.27
N GLU A 402 -13.87 0.48 20.35
CA GLU A 402 -13.90 0.22 18.92
C GLU A 402 -13.16 -1.08 18.58
N ALA A 403 -11.93 -1.26 19.08
CA ALA A 403 -11.15 -2.46 18.86
C ALA A 403 -11.85 -3.72 19.40
N ALA A 404 -12.48 -3.65 20.57
CA ALA A 404 -13.25 -4.75 21.14
C ALA A 404 -14.50 -5.07 20.27
N GLU A 405 -15.23 -4.05 19.82
CA GLU A 405 -16.40 -4.21 18.96
C GLU A 405 -16.04 -4.85 17.61
N ILE A 406 -14.98 -4.36 16.97
CA ILE A 406 -14.46 -4.91 15.71
C ILE A 406 -14.09 -6.39 15.92
N LEU A 407 -13.35 -6.71 16.97
CA LEU A 407 -12.93 -8.08 17.24
C LEU A 407 -14.13 -9.00 17.46
N ILE A 408 -15.15 -8.57 18.23
CA ILE A 408 -16.37 -9.34 18.45
C ILE A 408 -17.08 -9.61 17.11
N LYS A 409 -17.32 -8.57 16.32
CA LYS A 409 -18.09 -8.69 15.05
C LYS A 409 -17.38 -9.49 13.97
N TYR A 410 -16.05 -9.45 13.96
CA TYR A 410 -15.26 -10.11 12.92
C TYR A 410 -14.63 -11.43 13.34
N GLN A 411 -14.81 -11.90 14.59
CA GLN A 411 -14.15 -13.08 15.13
C GLN A 411 -14.29 -14.31 14.22
N GLY A 412 -15.49 -14.60 13.75
CA GLY A 412 -15.72 -15.75 12.89
C GLY A 412 -15.02 -15.68 11.53
N TYR A 413 -14.81 -14.47 11.00
CA TYR A 413 -14.04 -14.26 9.78
C TYR A 413 -12.54 -14.35 10.05
N ILE A 414 -12.08 -13.79 11.16
CA ILE A 414 -10.68 -13.84 11.61
C ILE A 414 -10.24 -15.30 11.81
N ASP A 415 -11.05 -16.10 12.48
CA ASP A 415 -10.71 -17.50 12.75
C ASP A 415 -10.64 -18.31 11.45
N ARG A 416 -11.56 -18.06 10.51
CA ARG A 416 -11.53 -18.70 9.20
C ARG A 416 -10.28 -18.32 8.41
N GLU A 417 -9.95 -17.05 8.35
CA GLU A 417 -8.75 -16.58 7.65
C GLU A 417 -7.46 -17.12 8.27
N ARG A 418 -7.39 -17.19 9.61
CA ARG A 418 -6.26 -17.82 10.31
C ARG A 418 -6.07 -19.28 9.95
N MET A 419 -7.17 -20.06 9.93
CA MET A 419 -7.08 -21.47 9.51
C MET A 419 -6.57 -21.61 8.07
N ILE A 420 -6.98 -20.71 7.17
CA ILE A 420 -6.50 -20.71 5.78
C ILE A 420 -5.02 -20.34 5.74
N ALA A 421 -4.61 -19.28 6.46
CA ALA A 421 -3.22 -18.84 6.54
C ALA A 421 -2.31 -19.94 7.13
N GLU A 422 -2.71 -20.60 8.21
CA GLU A 422 -1.99 -21.73 8.80
C GLU A 422 -1.84 -22.91 7.85
N LYS A 423 -2.89 -23.22 7.08
CA LYS A 423 -2.83 -24.27 6.05
C LYS A 423 -1.81 -23.91 4.96
N LEU A 424 -1.78 -22.67 4.51
CA LEU A 424 -0.82 -22.20 3.51
C LEU A 424 0.59 -22.05 4.09
N ALA A 425 0.74 -21.67 5.35
CA ALA A 425 2.03 -21.64 6.04
C ALA A 425 2.72 -23.02 6.06
N ARG A 426 1.95 -24.11 6.09
CA ARG A 426 2.51 -25.47 5.95
C ARG A 426 3.12 -25.67 4.56
N LEU A 427 2.60 -25.05 3.52
CA LEU A 427 3.17 -25.11 2.18
C LEU A 427 4.46 -24.27 2.07
N GLU A 428 4.61 -23.22 2.88
CA GLU A 428 5.87 -22.47 3.00
C GLU A 428 7.00 -23.29 3.60
N SER A 429 6.69 -24.27 4.45
CA SER A 429 7.70 -25.17 5.01
C SER A 429 8.27 -26.19 3.99
N ILE A 430 7.59 -26.39 2.85
CA ILE A 430 7.98 -27.37 1.85
C ILE A 430 8.92 -26.70 0.83
N LYS A 431 10.21 -26.83 1.09
CA LYS A 431 11.26 -26.28 0.21
C LYS A 431 11.38 -27.13 -1.05
N ILE A 432 11.36 -26.48 -2.23
CA ILE A 432 11.41 -27.15 -3.55
C ILE A 432 12.54 -26.63 -4.43
N LYS A 433 13.19 -25.54 -4.10
CA LYS A 433 14.27 -24.95 -4.89
C LYS A 433 15.37 -25.95 -5.22
N GLY A 434 15.68 -26.08 -6.50
CA GLY A 434 16.70 -27.00 -6.99
C GLY A 434 16.37 -28.49 -6.82
N LYS A 435 15.15 -28.86 -6.37
CA LYS A 435 14.75 -30.28 -6.19
C LYS A 435 14.17 -30.90 -7.43
N PHE A 436 13.61 -30.10 -8.34
CA PHE A 436 12.89 -30.58 -9.49
C PHE A 436 13.52 -30.09 -10.79
N ASP A 437 13.69 -31.01 -11.73
CA ASP A 437 13.83 -30.64 -13.13
C ASP A 437 12.45 -30.39 -13.73
N TYR A 438 11.97 -29.16 -13.61
CA TYR A 438 10.64 -28.76 -14.07
C TYR A 438 10.44 -29.05 -15.57
N ALA A 439 11.51 -29.07 -16.38
CA ALA A 439 11.43 -29.35 -17.82
C ALA A 439 10.98 -30.80 -18.10
N SER A 440 11.36 -31.74 -17.25
CA SER A 440 11.05 -33.17 -17.39
C SER A 440 9.67 -33.56 -16.88
N ILE A 441 8.99 -32.71 -16.09
CA ILE A 441 7.69 -33.02 -15.46
C ILE A 441 6.56 -32.80 -16.47
N GLN A 442 6.16 -33.86 -17.18
CA GLN A 442 5.11 -33.76 -18.21
C GLN A 442 3.70 -33.46 -17.67
N SER A 443 3.41 -33.79 -16.40
CA SER A 443 2.13 -33.52 -15.74
C SER A 443 1.91 -32.05 -15.35
N LEU A 444 2.92 -31.20 -15.46
CA LEU A 444 2.75 -29.75 -15.32
C LEU A 444 2.23 -29.15 -16.64
N SER A 445 1.38 -28.13 -16.52
CA SER A 445 0.97 -27.31 -17.67
C SER A 445 2.20 -26.65 -18.32
N THR A 446 2.15 -26.37 -19.63
CA THR A 446 3.26 -25.74 -20.36
C THR A 446 3.62 -24.38 -19.77
N GLU A 447 2.61 -23.58 -19.39
CA GLU A 447 2.81 -22.27 -18.78
C GLU A 447 3.46 -22.40 -17.40
N ALA A 448 2.93 -23.26 -16.53
CA ALA A 448 3.49 -23.48 -15.20
C ALA A 448 4.95 -23.95 -15.28
N ARG A 449 5.26 -24.87 -16.20
CA ARG A 449 6.62 -25.38 -16.42
C ARG A 449 7.59 -24.25 -16.78
N GLN A 450 7.24 -23.42 -17.75
CA GLN A 450 8.07 -22.28 -18.16
C GLN A 450 8.31 -21.28 -17.02
N LYS A 451 7.24 -20.97 -16.26
CA LYS A 451 7.29 -20.05 -15.13
C LYS A 451 8.13 -20.60 -13.97
N LEU A 452 7.95 -21.87 -13.63
CA LEU A 452 8.69 -22.54 -12.56
C LEU A 452 10.21 -22.66 -12.92
N ILE A 453 10.55 -22.91 -14.18
CA ILE A 453 11.95 -22.90 -14.64
C ILE A 453 12.55 -21.49 -14.47
N LYS A 454 11.82 -20.46 -14.89
CA LYS A 454 12.31 -19.09 -14.85
C LYS A 454 12.50 -18.57 -13.42
N ILE A 455 11.57 -18.87 -12.52
CA ILE A 455 11.50 -18.29 -11.17
C ILE A 455 12.24 -19.13 -10.15
N ASP A 456 12.26 -20.46 -10.30
CA ASP A 456 12.81 -21.44 -9.37
C ASP A 456 12.41 -21.14 -7.90
N PRO A 457 11.10 -21.25 -7.59
CA PRO A 457 10.57 -20.86 -6.29
C PRO A 457 11.18 -21.66 -5.14
N GLU A 458 11.35 -21.02 -3.99
CA GLU A 458 11.96 -21.67 -2.82
C GLU A 458 11.01 -22.68 -2.17
N THR A 459 9.69 -22.42 -2.21
CA THR A 459 8.67 -23.22 -1.51
C THR A 459 7.46 -23.53 -2.40
N ILE A 460 6.68 -24.54 -2.02
CA ILE A 460 5.40 -24.85 -2.68
C ILE A 460 4.44 -23.67 -2.63
N ALA A 461 4.39 -22.95 -1.50
CA ALA A 461 3.53 -21.77 -1.38
C ALA A 461 3.95 -20.65 -2.34
N GLN A 462 5.24 -20.41 -2.52
CA GLN A 462 5.72 -19.47 -3.55
C GLN A 462 5.32 -19.92 -4.96
N ALA A 463 5.49 -21.19 -5.27
CA ALA A 463 5.05 -21.75 -6.55
C ALA A 463 3.55 -21.51 -6.79
N SER A 464 2.70 -21.67 -5.78
CA SER A 464 1.25 -21.47 -5.89
C SER A 464 0.83 -20.02 -6.16
N ARG A 465 1.67 -19.04 -5.85
CA ARG A 465 1.43 -17.62 -6.10
C ARG A 465 1.91 -17.13 -7.47
N ILE A 466 2.60 -17.96 -8.22
CA ILE A 466 3.09 -17.59 -9.55
C ILE A 466 1.89 -17.57 -10.52
N PRO A 467 1.60 -16.44 -11.19
CA PRO A 467 0.56 -16.38 -12.20
C PRO A 467 0.79 -17.41 -13.31
N GLY A 468 -0.23 -18.23 -13.60
CA GLY A 468 -0.12 -19.33 -14.59
C GLY A 468 0.27 -20.68 -14.00
N VAL A 469 0.53 -20.78 -12.69
CA VAL A 469 0.64 -22.05 -11.97
C VAL A 469 -0.70 -22.37 -11.32
N SER A 470 -1.34 -23.45 -11.76
CA SER A 470 -2.66 -23.87 -11.32
C SER A 470 -2.62 -24.69 -10.02
N PRO A 471 -3.75 -24.83 -9.29
CA PRO A 471 -3.85 -25.77 -8.17
C PRO A 471 -3.50 -27.22 -8.54
N SER A 472 -3.76 -27.63 -9.80
CA SER A 472 -3.39 -28.96 -10.30
C SER A 472 -1.88 -29.10 -10.40
N ASP A 473 -1.17 -28.08 -10.90
CA ASP A 473 0.29 -28.08 -10.96
C ASP A 473 0.90 -28.16 -9.55
N ILE A 474 0.32 -27.45 -8.57
CA ILE A 474 0.74 -27.53 -7.17
C ILE A 474 0.57 -28.93 -6.59
N ASN A 475 -0.55 -29.59 -6.89
CA ASN A 475 -0.78 -30.97 -6.45
C ASN A 475 0.30 -31.92 -7.02
N VAL A 476 0.69 -31.73 -8.29
CA VAL A 476 1.80 -32.50 -8.88
C VAL A 476 3.09 -32.31 -8.10
N LEU A 477 3.44 -31.07 -7.76
CA LEU A 477 4.64 -30.77 -6.97
C LEU A 477 4.59 -31.34 -5.55
N LEU A 478 3.40 -31.32 -4.91
CA LEU A 478 3.18 -31.92 -3.58
C LEU A 478 3.41 -33.45 -3.62
N VAL A 479 2.84 -34.14 -4.59
CA VAL A 479 3.02 -35.58 -4.76
C VAL A 479 4.49 -35.93 -4.98
N LEU A 480 5.18 -35.17 -5.86
CA LEU A 480 6.62 -35.34 -6.11
C LEU A 480 7.49 -35.00 -4.91
N SER A 481 6.98 -34.17 -3.97
CA SER A 481 7.65 -33.87 -2.70
C SER A 481 7.40 -34.93 -1.61
N GLY A 482 6.67 -36.01 -1.92
CA GLY A 482 6.34 -37.08 -0.99
C GLY A 482 5.22 -36.71 0.02
N ARG A 483 4.31 -35.84 -0.35
CA ARG A 483 3.23 -35.32 0.48
C ARG A 483 1.86 -35.50 -0.16
#